data_4ca133597a69a90f1e8bd431c517072a
#
_entry.id   4ca133597a69a90f1e8bd431c517072a
#
_cell.length_a   1.000
_cell.length_b   1.000
_cell.length_c   1.000
_cell.angle_alpha   90.00
_cell.angle_beta   90.00
_cell.angle_gamma   90.00
#
_symmetry.space_group_name_H-M   'P 1'
#
loop_
_entity.id
_entity.type
_entity.pdbx_description
1 polymer ?
#
loop_
_entity_poly.entity_id
_entity_poly.type
_entity_poly.pdbx_seq_one_letter_code
_entity_poly.pdbx_strand_id
1 'polypeptide(L)'
;MDEGVNTYEQLRVEGRENPNAGLLKDLAKSKQAVSALGLENLPASALNQLPYQVMASRGLDQPVQGPTAGQYGKGNYGVIVYYKTAALLRYLAGYLGQEKFDDAMRAYYTKWQFRHPYPEDMEAVFEESTGQKLDWFFREMLTNTREYNADIFATQTIGDQVKVLVRTDSPVLWPVPVSTVDAQGKVLQTLWTPPFGNPEDDAESQLNFRKENVAAVVVDAEYLTPQLNRRDDRLALGDGNFRRWEPVRVQPLASVERWDRSAINWMPVIGANTSDKFMLGAAFYNGLLAPKSCSTWPCPCTASAGTSSTASPRST
;
A
#
# COMPACT_ATOMS: atom_id res chain seq x y z
N MET A 1 12.46 -7.94 -14.95
CA MET A 1 12.38 -6.50 -14.55
C MET A 1 12.07 -5.58 -15.74
N ASP A 2 12.50 -5.91 -16.95
CA ASP A 2 12.24 -5.21 -18.22
C ASP A 2 10.76 -4.92 -18.49
N GLU A 3 9.89 -5.90 -18.31
CA GLU A 3 8.44 -5.72 -18.46
C GLU A 3 7.86 -4.70 -17.47
N GLY A 4 8.38 -4.68 -16.25
CA GLY A 4 7.99 -3.69 -15.25
C GLY A 4 8.45 -2.27 -15.58
N VAL A 5 9.62 -2.11 -16.20
CA VAL A 5 10.08 -0.82 -16.74
C VAL A 5 9.13 -0.33 -17.83
N ASN A 6 8.76 -1.20 -18.77
CA ASN A 6 7.79 -0.86 -19.81
C ASN A 6 6.44 -0.45 -19.21
N THR A 7 5.95 -1.21 -18.23
CA THR A 7 4.68 -0.90 -17.55
C THR A 7 4.74 0.43 -16.81
N TYR A 8 5.86 0.72 -16.13
CA TYR A 8 6.06 2.01 -15.46
C TYR A 8 5.96 3.18 -16.45
N GLU A 9 6.66 3.11 -17.58
CA GLU A 9 6.62 4.17 -18.61
C GLU A 9 5.24 4.26 -19.27
N GLN A 10 4.60 3.13 -19.57
CA GLN A 10 3.24 3.11 -20.11
C GLN A 10 2.26 3.82 -19.19
N LEU A 11 2.24 3.46 -17.89
CA LEU A 11 1.34 4.07 -16.89
C LEU A 11 1.62 5.57 -16.73
N ARG A 12 2.87 5.97 -16.88
CA ARG A 12 3.29 7.37 -16.82
C ARG A 12 2.79 8.18 -18.02
N VAL A 13 2.90 7.63 -19.23
CA VAL A 13 2.37 8.25 -20.46
C VAL A 13 0.85 8.32 -20.40
N GLU A 14 0.18 7.21 -20.07
CA GLU A 14 -1.27 7.16 -19.93
C GLU A 14 -1.79 8.17 -18.91
N GLY A 15 -1.11 8.33 -17.77
CA GLY A 15 -1.48 9.30 -16.74
C GLY A 15 -1.34 10.76 -17.17
N ARG A 16 -0.42 11.06 -18.11
CA ARG A 16 -0.28 12.40 -18.69
C ARG A 16 -1.38 12.70 -19.71
N GLU A 17 -1.66 11.76 -20.59
CA GLU A 17 -2.65 11.93 -21.68
C GLU A 17 -4.08 11.83 -21.15
N ASN A 18 -4.30 11.00 -20.16
CA ASN A 18 -5.61 10.79 -19.55
C ASN A 18 -5.47 10.53 -18.04
N PRO A 19 -5.59 11.56 -17.19
CA PRO A 19 -5.47 11.43 -15.73
C PRO A 19 -6.43 10.40 -15.10
N ASN A 20 -7.50 10.05 -15.82
CA ASN A 20 -8.46 9.04 -15.41
C ASN A 20 -8.20 7.65 -16.04
N ALA A 21 -7.11 7.51 -16.81
CA ALA A 21 -6.69 6.21 -17.34
C ALA A 21 -6.01 5.39 -16.25
N GLY A 22 -6.16 4.10 -16.31
CA GLY A 22 -5.53 3.13 -15.41
C GLY A 22 -6.15 1.77 -15.57
N LEU A 23 -5.65 0.79 -14.82
CA LEU A 23 -6.13 -0.59 -14.84
C LEU A 23 -7.66 -0.71 -14.70
N LEU A 24 -8.29 0.23 -14.00
CA LEU A 24 -9.74 0.24 -13.76
C LEU A 24 -10.49 1.25 -14.64
N LYS A 25 -9.93 1.60 -15.81
CA LYS A 25 -10.51 2.58 -16.75
C LYS A 25 -12.00 2.36 -17.03
N ASP A 26 -12.42 1.12 -17.25
CA ASP A 26 -13.83 0.81 -17.52
C ASP A 26 -14.69 0.87 -16.25
N LEU A 27 -14.12 0.50 -15.11
CA LEU A 27 -14.77 0.65 -13.81
C LEU A 27 -14.95 2.14 -13.44
N ALA A 28 -13.96 2.96 -13.74
CA ALA A 28 -13.97 4.41 -13.49
C ALA A 28 -15.05 5.16 -14.29
N LYS A 29 -15.58 4.57 -15.37
CA LYS A 29 -16.70 5.13 -16.14
C LYS A 29 -18.03 5.05 -15.37
N SER A 30 -18.16 4.14 -14.43
CA SER A 30 -19.36 3.97 -13.60
C SER A 30 -19.20 4.66 -12.25
N LYS A 31 -19.87 5.79 -12.05
CA LYS A 31 -19.87 6.50 -10.75
C LYS A 31 -20.39 5.60 -9.62
N GLN A 32 -21.35 4.73 -9.89
CA GLN A 32 -21.88 3.79 -8.91
C GLN A 32 -20.84 2.75 -8.51
N ALA A 33 -20.10 2.17 -9.46
CA ALA A 33 -19.04 1.21 -9.18
C ALA A 33 -17.87 1.85 -8.41
N VAL A 34 -17.45 3.04 -8.81
CA VAL A 34 -16.43 3.83 -8.10
C VAL A 34 -16.86 4.07 -6.66
N SER A 35 -18.10 4.51 -6.45
CA SER A 35 -18.63 4.75 -5.11
C SER A 35 -18.80 3.46 -4.29
N ALA A 36 -19.29 2.39 -4.90
CA ALA A 36 -19.50 1.11 -4.22
C ALA A 36 -18.18 0.47 -3.73
N LEU A 37 -17.08 0.76 -4.40
CA LEU A 37 -15.74 0.27 -4.06
C LEU A 37 -14.89 1.29 -3.28
N GLY A 38 -15.43 2.47 -2.99
CA GLY A 38 -14.71 3.51 -2.25
C GLY A 38 -13.51 4.09 -2.98
N LEU A 39 -13.52 4.06 -4.33
CA LEU A 39 -12.40 4.50 -5.17
C LEU A 39 -12.41 6.00 -5.46
N GLU A 40 -13.37 6.75 -4.94
CA GLU A 40 -13.47 8.20 -5.19
C GLU A 40 -12.22 8.93 -4.68
N ASN A 41 -11.72 9.81 -5.52
CA ASN A 41 -10.55 10.65 -5.23
C ASN A 41 -9.25 9.89 -4.93
N LEU A 42 -9.18 8.60 -5.28
CA LEU A 42 -7.91 7.88 -5.21
C LEU A 42 -7.04 8.25 -6.42
N PRO A 43 -5.74 8.49 -6.19
CA PRO A 43 -4.81 8.70 -7.29
C PRO A 43 -4.63 7.42 -8.12
N ALA A 44 -4.27 7.58 -9.39
CA ALA A 44 -3.99 6.45 -10.28
C ALA A 44 -2.91 5.50 -9.71
N SER A 45 -1.98 6.02 -8.91
CA SER A 45 -0.99 5.22 -8.19
C SER A 45 -1.59 4.16 -7.29
N ALA A 46 -2.58 4.54 -6.48
CA ALA A 46 -3.27 3.61 -5.61
C ALA A 46 -3.99 2.51 -6.40
N LEU A 47 -4.65 2.91 -7.51
CA LEU A 47 -5.39 1.97 -8.36
C LEU A 47 -4.47 0.98 -9.08
N ASN A 48 -3.30 1.43 -9.53
CA ASN A 48 -2.32 0.59 -10.23
C ASN A 48 -1.62 -0.41 -9.31
N GLN A 49 -1.63 -0.18 -8.00
CA GLN A 49 -1.10 -1.13 -7.01
C GLN A 49 -2.09 -2.23 -6.61
N LEU A 50 -3.39 -2.09 -6.94
CA LEU A 50 -4.42 -3.04 -6.50
C LEU A 50 -4.14 -4.50 -6.86
N PRO A 51 -3.65 -4.86 -8.06
CA PRO A 51 -3.34 -6.26 -8.38
C PRO A 51 -2.29 -6.84 -7.42
N TYR A 52 -1.24 -6.08 -7.14
CA TYR A 52 -0.22 -6.47 -6.17
C TYR A 52 -0.80 -6.59 -4.76
N GLN A 53 -1.55 -5.60 -4.29
CA GLN A 53 -2.16 -5.60 -2.95
C GLN A 53 -3.09 -6.79 -2.74
N VAL A 54 -3.86 -7.18 -3.77
CA VAL A 54 -4.70 -8.38 -3.74
C VAL A 54 -3.86 -9.64 -3.56
N MET A 55 -2.76 -9.79 -4.28
CA MET A 55 -1.89 -10.97 -4.15
C MET A 55 -1.18 -10.99 -2.80
N ALA A 56 -0.61 -9.88 -2.38
CA ALA A 56 0.10 -9.77 -1.11
C ALA A 56 -0.83 -10.02 0.09
N SER A 57 -2.02 -9.43 0.13
CA SER A 57 -3.02 -9.66 1.19
C SER A 57 -3.51 -11.10 1.28
N ARG A 58 -3.29 -11.92 0.25
CA ARG A 58 -3.61 -13.34 0.20
C ARG A 58 -2.43 -14.25 0.52
N GLY A 59 -1.26 -13.68 0.83
CA GLY A 59 -0.03 -14.44 1.03
C GLY A 59 0.46 -15.12 -0.26
N LEU A 60 0.12 -14.55 -1.42
CA LEU A 60 0.50 -15.04 -2.75
C LEU A 60 1.60 -14.19 -3.39
N ASP A 61 2.17 -13.22 -2.66
CA ASP A 61 3.24 -12.38 -3.16
C ASP A 61 4.49 -13.20 -3.50
N GLN A 62 5.23 -12.76 -4.50
CA GLN A 62 6.53 -13.32 -4.89
C GLN A 62 7.53 -12.20 -5.13
N PRO A 63 8.84 -12.47 -4.97
CA PRO A 63 9.86 -11.46 -5.26
C PRO A 63 9.91 -11.11 -6.76
N VAL A 64 10.31 -9.89 -7.04
CA VAL A 64 10.50 -9.41 -8.44
C VAL A 64 11.74 -10.03 -9.07
N GLN A 65 12.80 -10.19 -8.27
CA GLN A 65 14.06 -10.82 -8.67
C GLN A 65 14.23 -12.19 -8.02
N GLY A 66 14.92 -13.09 -8.71
CA GLY A 66 15.23 -14.44 -8.27
C GLY A 66 14.42 -15.51 -9.00
N PRO A 67 13.07 -15.49 -8.98
CA PRO A 67 12.30 -16.49 -9.69
C PRO A 67 12.46 -16.40 -11.21
N THR A 68 12.55 -17.56 -11.86
CA THR A 68 12.37 -17.65 -13.33
C THR A 68 10.89 -17.58 -13.69
N ALA A 69 10.56 -17.30 -14.97
CA ALA A 69 9.18 -17.18 -15.42
C ALA A 69 8.30 -18.41 -15.04
N GLY A 70 8.87 -19.61 -15.06
CA GLY A 70 8.16 -20.84 -14.71
C GLY A 70 7.96 -21.05 -13.21
N GLN A 71 8.62 -20.30 -12.34
CA GLN A 71 8.50 -20.38 -10.88
C GLN A 71 7.42 -19.45 -10.33
N TYR A 72 6.92 -18.51 -11.12
CA TYR A 72 5.78 -17.69 -10.71
C TYR A 72 4.49 -18.53 -10.69
N GLY A 73 3.67 -18.29 -9.68
CA GLY A 73 2.32 -18.84 -9.61
C GLY A 73 1.45 -18.36 -10.78
N LYS A 74 0.39 -19.12 -11.09
CA LYS A 74 -0.58 -18.73 -12.12
C LYS A 74 -1.18 -17.35 -11.80
N GLY A 75 -1.05 -16.42 -12.72
CA GLY A 75 -1.47 -15.02 -12.57
C GLY A 75 -0.44 -14.12 -11.89
N ASN A 76 0.46 -14.66 -11.06
CA ASN A 76 1.50 -13.88 -10.39
C ASN A 76 2.53 -13.30 -11.37
N TYR A 77 2.86 -14.03 -12.43
CA TYR A 77 3.78 -13.50 -13.44
C TYR A 77 3.33 -12.09 -13.91
N GLY A 78 2.08 -11.97 -14.36
CA GLY A 78 1.53 -10.68 -14.79
C GLY A 78 1.46 -9.64 -13.68
N VAL A 79 1.11 -10.04 -12.45
CA VAL A 79 0.99 -9.09 -11.33
C VAL A 79 2.37 -8.63 -10.83
N ILE A 80 3.29 -9.54 -10.62
CA ILE A 80 4.58 -9.23 -9.99
C ILE A 80 5.53 -8.59 -11.00
N VAL A 81 5.68 -9.19 -12.17
CA VAL A 81 6.66 -8.74 -13.17
C VAL A 81 6.27 -7.39 -13.77
N TYR A 82 4.98 -7.14 -13.94
CA TYR A 82 4.47 -5.89 -14.52
C TYR A 82 4.09 -4.88 -13.43
N TYR A 83 3.04 -5.15 -12.65
CA TYR A 83 2.44 -4.14 -11.78
C TYR A 83 3.21 -3.89 -10.48
N LYS A 84 3.68 -4.93 -9.79
CA LYS A 84 4.52 -4.74 -8.58
C LYS A 84 5.81 -4.02 -8.93
N THR A 85 6.47 -4.45 -10.01
CA THR A 85 7.72 -3.81 -10.46
C THR A 85 7.50 -2.36 -10.85
N ALA A 86 6.44 -2.05 -11.61
CA ALA A 86 6.11 -0.67 -11.97
C ALA A 86 5.78 0.20 -10.74
N ALA A 87 5.08 -0.36 -9.74
CA ALA A 87 4.79 0.33 -8.49
C ALA A 87 6.07 0.64 -7.69
N LEU A 88 6.99 -0.31 -7.59
CA LEU A 88 8.28 -0.12 -6.93
C LEU A 88 9.16 0.90 -7.66
N LEU A 89 9.20 0.90 -9.01
CA LEU A 89 9.90 1.92 -9.78
C LEU A 89 9.29 3.31 -9.56
N ARG A 90 7.97 3.41 -9.47
CA ARG A 90 7.30 4.66 -9.14
C ARG A 90 7.66 5.15 -7.74
N TYR A 91 7.72 4.25 -6.77
CA TYR A 91 8.16 4.58 -5.42
C TYR A 91 9.61 5.09 -5.43
N LEU A 92 10.53 4.42 -6.14
CA LEU A 92 11.90 4.89 -6.29
C LEU A 92 11.98 6.26 -6.97
N ALA A 93 11.16 6.51 -8.01
CA ALA A 93 11.08 7.80 -8.67
C ALA A 93 10.57 8.91 -7.73
N GLY A 94 9.60 8.59 -6.85
CA GLY A 94 9.13 9.50 -5.80
C GLY A 94 10.22 9.85 -4.79
N TYR A 95 11.00 8.86 -4.37
CA TYR A 95 12.11 9.07 -3.43
C TYR A 95 13.27 9.88 -4.00
N LEU A 96 13.73 9.55 -5.20
CA LEU A 96 14.85 10.24 -5.87
C LEU A 96 14.45 11.64 -6.38
N GLY A 97 13.16 11.85 -6.61
CA GLY A 97 12.62 12.93 -7.44
C GLY A 97 12.64 12.55 -8.92
N GLN A 98 11.56 12.92 -9.62
CA GLN A 98 11.30 12.48 -11.01
C GLN A 98 12.44 12.83 -11.98
N GLU A 99 13.03 14.01 -11.85
CA GLU A 99 14.10 14.49 -12.74
C GLU A 99 15.36 13.60 -12.61
N LYS A 100 15.82 13.36 -11.37
CA LYS A 100 16.99 12.51 -11.13
C LYS A 100 16.74 11.06 -11.56
N PHE A 101 15.53 10.55 -11.32
CA PHE A 101 15.15 9.24 -11.78
C PHE A 101 15.21 9.14 -13.31
N ASP A 102 14.66 10.13 -14.02
CA ASP A 102 14.66 10.17 -15.48
C ASP A 102 16.10 10.28 -16.05
N ASP A 103 16.99 11.02 -15.39
CA ASP A 103 18.39 11.12 -15.76
C ASP A 103 19.09 9.77 -15.60
N ALA A 104 18.87 9.09 -14.48
CA ALA A 104 19.42 7.75 -14.24
C ALA A 104 18.88 6.72 -15.26
N MET A 105 17.59 6.79 -15.60
CA MET A 105 16.99 5.93 -16.64
C MET A 105 17.58 6.20 -18.01
N ARG A 106 17.83 7.47 -18.39
CA ARG A 106 18.48 7.83 -19.67
C ARG A 106 19.93 7.33 -19.71
N ALA A 107 20.67 7.46 -18.60
CA ALA A 107 22.03 6.94 -18.47
C ALA A 107 22.06 5.41 -18.61
N TYR A 108 21.12 4.73 -17.93
CA TYR A 108 20.95 3.28 -18.03
C TYR A 108 20.66 2.84 -19.46
N TYR A 109 19.66 3.46 -20.12
CA TYR A 109 19.34 3.16 -21.52
C TYR A 109 20.55 3.37 -22.45
N THR A 110 21.24 4.51 -22.33
CA THR A 110 22.39 4.84 -23.16
C THR A 110 23.53 3.82 -23.02
N LYS A 111 23.80 3.36 -21.80
CA LYS A 111 24.87 2.41 -21.49
C LYS A 111 24.52 0.98 -21.95
N TRP A 112 23.25 0.59 -21.84
CA TRP A 112 22.83 -0.81 -21.93
C TRP A 112 21.92 -1.14 -23.12
N GLN A 113 21.53 -0.17 -23.95
CA GLN A 113 20.70 -0.44 -25.15
C GLN A 113 21.32 -1.52 -26.02
N PHE A 114 20.48 -2.45 -26.50
CA PHE A 114 20.87 -3.61 -27.32
C PHE A 114 21.83 -4.59 -26.60
N ARG A 115 21.93 -4.54 -25.28
CA ARG A 115 22.69 -5.48 -24.46
C ARG A 115 21.75 -6.21 -23.48
N HIS A 116 22.29 -7.13 -22.70
CA HIS A 116 21.55 -7.92 -21.72
C HIS A 116 22.05 -7.59 -20.31
N PRO A 117 21.61 -6.46 -19.71
CA PRO A 117 22.04 -6.09 -18.36
C PRO A 117 21.41 -6.98 -17.30
N TYR A 118 22.12 -7.14 -16.21
CA TYR A 118 21.60 -7.70 -14.97
C TYR A 118 21.03 -6.60 -14.07
N PRO A 119 20.25 -6.95 -13.02
CA PRO A 119 19.75 -5.97 -12.05
C PRO A 119 20.85 -5.13 -11.40
N GLU A 120 22.01 -5.72 -11.13
CA GLU A 120 23.18 -5.07 -10.54
C GLU A 120 23.78 -3.98 -11.46
N ASP A 121 23.61 -4.15 -12.77
CA ASP A 121 24.04 -3.14 -13.74
C ASP A 121 23.12 -1.90 -13.70
N MET A 122 21.85 -2.10 -13.46
CA MET A 122 20.90 -0.99 -13.25
C MET A 122 21.18 -0.29 -11.92
N GLU A 123 21.38 -1.05 -10.83
CA GLU A 123 21.78 -0.53 -9.53
C GLU A 123 23.02 0.38 -9.66
N ALA A 124 24.09 -0.13 -10.27
CA ALA A 124 25.35 0.61 -10.44
C ALA A 124 25.16 1.93 -11.20
N VAL A 125 24.35 1.95 -12.28
CA VAL A 125 24.07 3.18 -13.03
C VAL A 125 23.25 4.17 -12.22
N PHE A 126 22.25 3.68 -11.49
CA PHE A 126 21.41 4.54 -10.63
C PHE A 126 22.22 5.15 -9.49
N GLU A 127 23.06 4.37 -8.81
CA GLU A 127 23.95 4.88 -7.76
C GLU A 127 24.96 5.90 -8.31
N GLU A 128 25.56 5.62 -9.46
CA GLU A 128 26.49 6.55 -10.13
C GLU A 128 25.81 7.87 -10.52
N SER A 129 24.60 7.79 -11.08
CA SER A 129 23.87 8.97 -11.56
C SER A 129 23.28 9.82 -10.43
N THR A 130 22.86 9.19 -9.34
CA THR A 130 22.17 9.88 -8.23
C THR A 130 23.08 10.25 -7.06
N GLY A 131 24.24 9.60 -6.96
CA GLY A 131 25.14 9.71 -5.82
C GLY A 131 24.59 9.11 -4.52
N GLN A 132 23.54 8.29 -4.60
CA GLN A 132 22.87 7.69 -3.45
C GLN A 132 23.06 6.17 -3.42
N LYS A 133 23.12 5.59 -2.22
CA LYS A 133 23.11 4.15 -2.03
C LYS A 133 21.68 3.62 -2.14
N LEU A 134 21.48 2.61 -2.98
CA LEU A 134 20.17 2.06 -3.33
C LEU A 134 20.07 0.56 -3.04
N ASP A 135 20.97 0.00 -2.21
CA ASP A 135 20.95 -1.41 -1.78
C ASP A 135 19.55 -1.80 -1.20
N TRP A 136 18.95 -0.92 -0.41
CA TRP A 136 17.63 -1.14 0.19
C TRP A 136 16.55 -1.38 -0.88
N PHE A 137 16.69 -0.80 -2.07
CA PHE A 137 15.74 -1.00 -3.17
C PHE A 137 16.10 -2.24 -3.99
N PHE A 138 17.30 -2.28 -4.56
CA PHE A 138 17.69 -3.32 -5.52
C PHE A 138 17.92 -4.68 -4.86
N ARG A 139 18.49 -4.72 -3.66
CA ARG A 139 18.85 -5.98 -2.98
C ARG A 139 17.83 -6.42 -1.96
N GLU A 140 17.03 -5.50 -1.41
CA GLU A 140 16.02 -5.85 -0.42
C GLU A 140 14.61 -5.85 -1.03
N MET A 141 14.10 -4.72 -1.52
CA MET A 141 12.71 -4.65 -1.95
C MET A 141 12.40 -5.52 -3.18
N LEU A 142 13.34 -5.66 -4.12
CA LEU A 142 13.11 -6.46 -5.32
C LEU A 142 13.28 -7.97 -5.09
N THR A 143 13.97 -8.40 -4.03
CA THR A 143 14.35 -9.80 -3.81
C THR A 143 13.51 -10.52 -2.77
N ASN A 144 12.64 -9.82 -2.04
CA ASN A 144 11.83 -10.44 -1.01
C ASN A 144 10.34 -10.09 -1.09
N THR A 145 9.54 -10.70 -0.22
CA THR A 145 8.09 -10.53 -0.11
C THR A 145 7.67 -10.06 1.27
N ARG A 146 8.56 -9.37 1.98
CA ARG A 146 8.25 -8.84 3.30
C ARG A 146 7.16 -7.78 3.21
N GLU A 147 6.30 -7.73 4.21
CA GLU A 147 5.34 -6.66 4.33
C GLU A 147 6.05 -5.38 4.76
N TYR A 148 5.76 -4.31 4.05
CA TYR A 148 6.24 -2.98 4.36
C TYR A 148 5.13 -2.24 5.09
N ASN A 149 5.38 -1.84 6.31
CA ASN A 149 4.46 -1.00 7.09
C ASN A 149 5.25 0.08 7.82
N ALA A 150 4.71 1.28 7.80
CA ALA A 150 5.23 2.41 8.56
C ALA A 150 4.07 3.13 9.23
N ASP A 151 4.25 3.56 10.46
CA ASP A 151 3.25 4.31 11.21
C ASP A 151 3.83 5.58 11.83
N ILE A 152 2.94 6.50 12.17
CA ILE A 152 3.30 7.67 12.97
C ILE A 152 3.22 7.24 14.45
N PHE A 153 4.37 7.00 15.02
CA PHE A 153 4.48 6.54 16.40
C PHE A 153 4.14 7.64 17.41
N ALA A 154 4.68 8.84 17.21
CA ALA A 154 4.43 9.99 18.08
C ALA A 154 4.56 11.31 17.32
N THR A 155 3.90 12.33 17.85
CA THR A 155 4.03 13.72 17.38
C THR A 155 4.12 14.67 18.58
N GLN A 156 4.89 15.74 18.40
CA GLN A 156 5.01 16.82 19.38
C GLN A 156 4.98 18.17 18.68
N THR A 157 4.11 19.06 19.11
CA THR A 157 4.11 20.44 18.63
C THR A 157 5.01 21.29 19.53
N ILE A 158 5.99 21.96 18.93
CA ILE A 158 6.93 22.87 19.62
C ILE A 158 6.94 24.19 18.86
N GLY A 159 6.27 25.22 19.41
CA GLY A 159 6.14 26.52 18.75
C GLY A 159 5.42 26.40 17.40
N ASP A 160 6.09 26.79 16.33
CA ASP A 160 5.62 26.74 14.95
C ASP A 160 5.98 25.44 14.20
N GLN A 161 6.53 24.46 14.90
CA GLN A 161 6.94 23.19 14.33
C GLN A 161 6.14 22.01 14.86
N VAL A 162 5.97 21.00 14.02
CA VAL A 162 5.45 19.68 14.34
C VAL A 162 6.59 18.68 14.17
N LYS A 163 7.06 18.14 15.27
CA LYS A 163 7.99 17.02 15.32
C LYS A 163 7.19 15.73 15.15
N VAL A 164 7.58 14.89 14.23
CA VAL A 164 6.94 13.61 13.91
C VAL A 164 7.94 12.48 14.05
N LEU A 165 7.59 11.47 14.82
CA LEU A 165 8.35 10.23 14.92
C LEU A 165 7.65 9.17 14.09
N VAL A 166 8.37 8.63 13.13
CA VAL A 166 7.93 7.59 12.21
C VAL A 166 8.63 6.30 12.56
N ARG A 167 7.88 5.21 12.66
CA ARG A 167 8.40 3.88 12.92
C ARG A 167 8.06 2.96 11.75
N THR A 168 8.92 1.99 11.48
CA THR A 168 8.63 0.90 10.54
C THR A 168 8.61 -0.43 11.29
N ASP A 169 7.62 -1.26 10.99
CA ASP A 169 7.52 -2.63 11.52
C ASP A 169 8.33 -3.64 10.69
N SER A 170 8.91 -3.17 9.58
CA SER A 170 9.71 -4.01 8.69
C SER A 170 11.18 -4.01 9.13
N PRO A 171 11.85 -5.17 9.16
CA PRO A 171 13.30 -5.23 9.38
C PRO A 171 14.10 -4.71 8.17
N VAL A 172 13.44 -4.30 7.11
CA VAL A 172 14.04 -3.70 5.92
C VAL A 172 14.04 -2.19 6.06
N LEU A 173 15.18 -1.60 5.79
CA LEU A 173 15.40 -0.17 5.85
C LEU A 173 14.95 0.48 4.55
N TRP A 174 13.83 1.15 4.57
CA TRP A 174 13.26 1.80 3.39
C TRP A 174 12.78 3.22 3.71
N PRO A 175 13.03 4.20 2.81
CA PRO A 175 12.57 5.56 3.02
C PRO A 175 11.05 5.66 2.99
N VAL A 176 10.49 6.46 3.86
CA VAL A 176 9.03 6.65 3.98
C VAL A 176 8.68 8.11 3.71
N PRO A 177 7.79 8.41 2.75
CA PRO A 177 7.28 9.76 2.58
C PRO A 177 6.24 10.08 3.65
N VAL A 178 6.44 11.17 4.36
CA VAL A 178 5.51 11.68 5.35
C VAL A 178 5.07 13.07 4.95
N SER A 179 3.77 13.30 4.96
CA SER A 179 3.17 14.54 4.52
C SER A 179 2.36 15.20 5.64
N THR A 180 2.35 16.52 5.66
CA THR A 180 1.32 17.28 6.38
C THR A 180 0.19 17.64 5.42
N VAL A 181 -1.06 17.56 5.91
CA VAL A 181 -2.25 17.87 5.12
C VAL A 181 -3.14 18.89 5.84
N ASP A 182 -3.86 19.68 5.05
CA ASP A 182 -4.87 20.60 5.57
C ASP A 182 -6.20 19.89 5.89
N ALA A 183 -7.21 20.65 6.32
CA ALA A 183 -8.53 20.15 6.67
C ALA A 183 -9.31 19.55 5.47
N GLN A 184 -8.92 19.89 4.25
CA GLN A 184 -9.47 19.36 3.01
C GLN A 184 -8.70 18.14 2.49
N GLY A 185 -7.62 17.73 3.18
CA GLY A 185 -6.76 16.62 2.78
C GLY A 185 -5.73 16.98 1.70
N LYS A 186 -5.54 18.28 1.42
CA LYS A 186 -4.52 18.73 0.49
C LYS A 186 -3.14 18.66 1.14
N VAL A 187 -2.19 18.08 0.45
CA VAL A 187 -0.78 18.01 0.89
C VAL A 187 -0.18 19.41 0.95
N LEU A 188 0.42 19.75 2.07
CA LEU A 188 1.11 21.01 2.32
C LEU A 188 2.61 20.88 2.17
N GLN A 189 3.19 19.85 2.80
CA GLN A 189 4.62 19.57 2.79
C GLN A 189 4.84 18.07 2.85
N THR A 190 5.82 17.56 2.11
CA THR A 190 6.27 16.15 2.17
C THR A 190 7.75 16.10 2.45
N LEU A 191 8.15 15.28 3.41
CA LEU A 191 9.54 14.94 3.73
C LEU A 191 9.69 13.43 3.69
N TRP A 192 10.86 12.96 3.29
CA TRP A 192 11.20 11.55 3.30
C TRP A 192 12.06 11.22 4.52
N THR A 193 11.81 10.09 5.17
CA THR A 193 12.77 9.56 6.12
C THR A 193 14.03 9.16 5.37
N PRO A 194 15.22 9.24 5.98
CA PRO A 194 16.40 8.60 5.40
C PRO A 194 16.14 7.09 5.29
N PRO A 195 16.84 6.36 4.42
CA PRO A 195 16.93 4.91 4.57
C PRO A 195 17.35 4.64 6.00
N PHE A 196 16.54 3.89 6.75
CA PHE A 196 16.81 3.64 8.15
C PHE A 196 18.20 3.00 8.32
N GLY A 197 18.89 3.30 9.39
CA GLY A 197 20.22 2.78 9.70
C GLY A 197 20.23 1.27 9.98
N ASN A 198 21.09 0.80 10.84
CA ASN A 198 21.19 -0.62 11.18
C ASN A 198 19.85 -1.15 11.75
N PRO A 199 19.33 -2.33 11.34
CA PRO A 199 18.13 -2.95 11.91
C PRO A 199 18.19 -3.18 13.43
N GLU A 200 19.37 -3.11 14.03
CA GLU A 200 19.58 -3.22 15.47
C GLU A 200 19.37 -1.89 16.20
N ASP A 201 19.41 -0.76 15.49
CA ASP A 201 19.04 0.54 16.02
C ASP A 201 17.53 0.71 15.84
N ASP A 202 16.82 1.21 16.87
CA ASP A 202 15.38 1.46 16.84
C ASP A 202 14.94 2.04 15.48
N ALA A 203 14.04 1.35 14.77
CA ALA A 203 13.57 1.68 13.43
C ALA A 203 12.71 2.97 13.42
N GLU A 204 13.17 4.01 14.11
CA GLU A 204 12.51 5.30 14.27
C GLU A 204 13.24 6.40 13.54
N SER A 205 12.49 7.22 12.81
CA SER A 205 12.97 8.44 12.18
C SER A 205 12.22 9.66 12.67
N GLN A 206 12.95 10.75 12.84
CA GLN A 206 12.39 12.03 13.23
C GLN A 206 12.33 13.00 12.06
N LEU A 207 11.15 13.57 11.80
CA LEU A 207 10.93 14.63 10.83
C LEU A 207 10.35 15.86 11.51
N ASN A 208 10.69 17.05 10.98
CA ASN A 208 10.20 18.33 11.51
C ASN A 208 9.48 19.09 10.39
N PHE A 209 8.23 19.45 10.62
CA PHE A 209 7.37 20.16 9.69
C PHE A 209 6.99 21.53 10.24
N ARG A 210 6.65 22.47 9.36
CA ARG A 210 5.98 23.71 9.77
C ARG A 210 4.53 23.40 10.15
N LYS A 211 4.05 24.04 11.22
CA LYS A 211 2.68 23.81 11.75
C LYS A 211 1.58 24.51 10.97
N GLU A 212 1.93 25.45 10.10
CA GLU A 212 0.95 26.33 9.43
C GLU A 212 -0.10 25.52 8.65
N ASN A 213 -1.38 25.74 8.98
CA ASN A 213 -2.55 25.08 8.37
C ASN A 213 -2.56 23.53 8.42
N VAL A 214 -1.75 22.92 9.26
CA VAL A 214 -1.71 21.46 9.40
C VAL A 214 -2.93 20.95 10.17
N ALA A 215 -3.74 20.13 9.53
CA ALA A 215 -4.84 19.40 10.15
C ALA A 215 -4.48 17.96 10.50
N ALA A 216 -3.57 17.35 9.75
CA ALA A 216 -3.10 16.00 10.04
C ALA A 216 -1.68 15.77 9.48
N VAL A 217 -1.02 14.74 10.02
CA VAL A 217 0.19 14.15 9.45
C VAL A 217 -0.19 12.80 8.85
N VAL A 218 0.36 12.47 7.69
CA VAL A 218 0.01 11.27 6.93
C VAL A 218 1.26 10.60 6.40
N VAL A 219 1.39 9.29 6.61
CA VAL A 219 2.37 8.46 5.91
C VAL A 219 1.87 8.22 4.50
N ASP A 220 2.73 8.44 3.51
CA ASP A 220 2.47 8.14 2.10
C ASP A 220 1.11 8.65 1.57
N ALA A 221 0.86 9.93 1.71
CA ALA A 221 -0.38 10.57 1.26
C ALA A 221 -0.67 10.35 -0.24
N GLU A 222 0.36 10.09 -1.05
CA GLU A 222 0.27 9.90 -2.50
C GLU A 222 0.24 8.43 -2.94
N TYR A 223 0.19 7.47 -2.00
CA TYR A 223 0.17 6.04 -2.29
C TYR A 223 1.33 5.58 -3.17
N LEU A 224 2.55 5.97 -2.82
CA LEU A 224 3.77 5.57 -3.53
C LEU A 224 4.33 4.25 -3.02
N THR A 225 4.24 4.01 -1.71
CA THR A 225 4.83 2.84 -1.06
C THR A 225 4.03 1.56 -1.30
N PRO A 226 4.67 0.38 -1.28
CA PRO A 226 4.00 -0.90 -1.44
C PRO A 226 3.24 -1.36 -0.18
N GLN A 227 3.00 -0.47 0.77
CA GLN A 227 2.36 -0.72 2.04
C GLN A 227 0.93 -1.25 1.88
N LEU A 228 0.57 -2.30 2.64
CA LEU A 228 -0.76 -2.91 2.61
C LEU A 228 -1.69 -2.30 3.65
N ASN A 229 -1.19 -2.06 4.86
CA ASN A 229 -1.96 -1.42 5.92
C ASN A 229 -1.86 0.11 5.79
N ARG A 230 -3.00 0.79 5.79
CA ARG A 230 -3.07 2.25 5.71
C ARG A 230 -3.94 2.88 6.80
N ARG A 231 -4.33 2.09 7.79
CA ARG A 231 -5.20 2.55 8.89
C ARG A 231 -4.45 3.33 9.96
N ASP A 232 -3.16 3.08 10.08
CA ASP A 232 -2.24 3.73 11.00
C ASP A 232 -1.42 4.85 10.33
N ASP A 233 -1.66 5.10 9.04
CA ASP A 233 -0.95 6.12 8.27
C ASP A 233 -1.28 7.55 8.70
N ARG A 234 -2.42 7.81 9.36
CA ARG A 234 -2.88 9.17 9.64
C ARG A 234 -2.98 9.47 11.11
N LEU A 235 -2.46 10.61 11.49
CA LEU A 235 -2.62 11.19 12.82
C LEU A 235 -3.16 12.63 12.70
N ALA A 236 -4.43 12.83 13.06
CA ALA A 236 -5.10 14.12 12.96
C ALA A 236 -4.79 15.02 14.16
N LEU A 237 -4.62 16.31 13.91
CA LEU A 237 -4.56 17.33 14.96
C LEU A 237 -5.99 17.58 15.47
N GLY A 238 -6.21 17.51 16.79
CA GLY A 238 -7.49 17.79 17.43
C GLY A 238 -7.32 18.32 18.84
N ASP A 239 -8.00 19.41 19.21
CA ASP A 239 -7.96 20.08 20.52
C ASP A 239 -6.54 20.25 21.10
N GLY A 240 -5.59 20.62 20.22
CA GLY A 240 -4.18 20.81 20.58
C GLY A 240 -3.31 19.55 20.58
N ASN A 241 -3.91 18.36 20.44
CA ASN A 241 -3.21 17.08 20.35
C ASN A 241 -3.58 16.32 19.10
N PHE A 242 -2.68 15.48 18.60
CA PHE A 242 -2.95 14.58 17.48
C PHE A 242 -3.75 13.36 17.92
N ARG A 243 -4.67 12.88 17.07
CA ARG A 243 -5.55 11.73 17.32
C ARG A 243 -5.65 10.81 16.11
N ARG A 244 -5.80 9.50 16.39
CA ARG A 244 -5.95 8.46 15.36
C ARG A 244 -7.43 8.14 15.04
N TRP A 245 -8.30 9.14 15.02
CA TRP A 245 -9.71 8.89 14.71
C TRP A 245 -10.04 9.37 13.31
N GLU A 246 -10.50 8.44 12.48
CA GLU A 246 -10.88 8.64 11.10
C GLU A 246 -12.38 8.46 10.92
N PRO A 247 -12.99 9.14 9.91
CA PRO A 247 -14.36 8.85 9.53
C PRO A 247 -14.54 7.40 9.11
N VAL A 248 -15.56 6.73 9.64
CA VAL A 248 -15.90 5.36 9.26
C VAL A 248 -16.98 5.37 8.18
N ARG A 249 -16.76 4.64 7.10
CA ARG A 249 -17.71 4.44 6.02
C ARG A 249 -18.15 2.99 5.95
N VAL A 250 -19.47 2.76 5.91
CA VAL A 250 -20.06 1.44 5.62
C VAL A 250 -20.33 1.37 4.12
N GLN A 251 -19.82 0.34 3.46
CA GLN A 251 -19.97 0.20 2.01
C GLN A 251 -20.11 -1.27 1.58
N PRO A 252 -20.74 -1.54 0.42
CA PRO A 252 -20.91 -2.91 -0.07
C PRO A 252 -19.63 -3.46 -0.67
N LEU A 253 -19.46 -4.78 -0.63
CA LEU A 253 -18.51 -5.64 -1.34
C LEU A 253 -17.05 -5.49 -0.96
N ALA A 254 -16.40 -4.36 -1.23
CA ALA A 254 -14.97 -4.21 -1.03
C ALA A 254 -14.57 -2.74 -0.90
N SER A 255 -13.40 -2.49 -0.31
CA SER A 255 -12.80 -1.16 -0.26
C SER A 255 -11.29 -1.24 -0.36
N VAL A 256 -10.70 -0.26 -1.01
CA VAL A 256 -9.26 -0.02 -0.95
C VAL A 256 -8.94 0.59 0.41
N GLU A 257 -7.87 0.15 1.03
CA GLU A 257 -7.35 0.75 2.26
C GLU A 257 -6.92 2.19 1.99
N ARG A 258 -7.33 3.09 2.88
CA ARG A 258 -7.13 4.54 2.73
C ARG A 258 -6.69 5.15 4.05
N TRP A 259 -5.84 6.18 3.96
CA TRP A 259 -5.42 6.96 5.12
C TRP A 259 -6.46 8.02 5.58
N ASP A 260 -7.41 8.40 4.71
CA ASP A 260 -8.38 9.47 5.00
C ASP A 260 -9.68 8.98 5.63
N ARG A 261 -9.92 7.66 5.61
CA ARG A 261 -11.11 7.04 6.20
C ARG A 261 -10.93 5.55 6.42
N SER A 262 -11.60 5.00 7.42
CA SER A 262 -11.76 3.57 7.61
C SER A 262 -13.02 3.06 6.93
N ALA A 263 -13.01 1.82 6.41
CA ALA A 263 -14.16 1.21 5.79
C ALA A 263 -14.59 -0.06 6.54
N ILE A 264 -15.91 -0.21 6.69
CA ILE A 264 -16.54 -1.47 7.08
C ILE A 264 -17.31 -1.97 5.85
N ASN A 265 -16.79 -3.02 5.25
CA ASN A 265 -17.45 -3.67 4.12
C ASN A 265 -18.50 -4.64 4.59
N TRP A 266 -19.54 -4.80 3.82
CA TRP A 266 -20.54 -5.82 4.04
C TRP A 266 -20.92 -6.51 2.75
N MET A 267 -21.29 -7.78 2.83
CA MET A 267 -21.84 -8.53 1.71
C MET A 267 -22.96 -9.47 2.19
N PRO A 268 -23.99 -9.67 1.37
CA PRO A 268 -24.98 -10.71 1.66
C PRO A 268 -24.31 -12.09 1.51
N VAL A 269 -24.65 -12.98 2.42
CA VAL A 269 -24.19 -14.37 2.39
C VAL A 269 -25.40 -15.26 2.27
N ILE A 270 -25.37 -16.14 1.29
CA ILE A 270 -26.41 -17.14 1.08
C ILE A 270 -25.79 -18.51 1.33
N GLY A 271 -26.42 -19.29 2.17
CA GLY A 271 -26.01 -20.66 2.47
C GLY A 271 -27.19 -21.62 2.36
N ALA A 272 -26.88 -22.90 2.22
CA ALA A 272 -27.86 -23.96 2.30
C ALA A 272 -27.23 -25.18 3.00
N ASN A 273 -28.00 -25.81 3.87
CA ASN A 273 -27.67 -27.10 4.45
C ASN A 273 -28.92 -28.01 4.46
N THR A 274 -28.74 -29.27 4.77
CA THR A 274 -29.84 -30.27 4.77
C THR A 274 -30.83 -30.06 5.90
N SER A 275 -30.44 -29.44 7.01
CA SER A 275 -31.30 -29.19 8.19
C SER A 275 -32.07 -27.90 8.06
N ASP A 276 -31.41 -26.78 7.81
CA ASP A 276 -32.01 -25.44 7.83
C ASP A 276 -32.42 -24.98 6.42
N LYS A 277 -32.17 -25.81 5.41
CA LYS A 277 -32.46 -25.56 3.99
C LYS A 277 -31.77 -24.29 3.48
N PHE A 278 -32.43 -23.15 3.53
CA PHE A 278 -31.92 -21.89 3.01
C PHE A 278 -31.60 -20.94 4.16
N MET A 279 -30.39 -20.39 4.14
CA MET A 279 -29.90 -19.43 5.13
C MET A 279 -29.54 -18.13 4.46
N LEU A 280 -29.91 -17.02 5.05
CA LEU A 280 -29.52 -15.68 4.68
C LEU A 280 -28.72 -15.06 5.82
N GLY A 281 -27.63 -14.43 5.48
CA GLY A 281 -26.76 -13.73 6.43
C GLY A 281 -26.11 -12.52 5.81
N ALA A 282 -25.34 -11.80 6.61
CA ALA A 282 -24.45 -10.74 6.15
C ALA A 282 -23.06 -10.95 6.76
N ALA A 283 -22.04 -10.83 5.95
CA ALA A 283 -20.66 -10.78 6.40
C ALA A 283 -20.18 -9.33 6.47
N PHE A 284 -19.53 -8.97 7.57
CA PHE A 284 -18.88 -7.67 7.75
C PHE A 284 -17.37 -7.88 7.86
N TYR A 285 -16.61 -7.06 7.17
CA TYR A 285 -15.15 -7.12 7.17
C TYR A 285 -14.53 -5.78 6.82
N ASN A 286 -13.27 -5.62 7.16
CA ASN A 286 -12.46 -4.49 6.79
C ASN A 286 -11.30 -4.99 5.92
N GLY A 287 -10.98 -4.26 4.87
CA GLY A 287 -9.95 -4.61 3.91
C GLY A 287 -10.48 -4.86 2.51
N LEU A 288 -9.57 -4.99 1.56
CA LEU A 288 -9.89 -5.09 0.13
C LEU A 288 -10.76 -6.31 -0.21
N LEU A 289 -10.53 -7.41 0.49
CA LEU A 289 -11.27 -8.66 0.30
C LEU A 289 -11.60 -9.28 1.66
N ALA A 290 -12.65 -10.09 1.70
CA ALA A 290 -12.98 -10.86 2.90
C ALA A 290 -11.79 -11.72 3.34
N PRO A 291 -11.40 -11.70 4.62
CA PRO A 291 -10.27 -12.45 5.13
C PRO A 291 -10.49 -13.95 4.98
N LYS A 292 -9.43 -14.71 4.71
CA LYS A 292 -9.48 -16.18 4.65
C LYS A 292 -9.68 -16.82 6.02
N SER A 293 -9.22 -16.15 7.09
CA SER A 293 -9.41 -16.57 8.49
C SER A 293 -9.24 -15.35 9.41
N CYS A 294 -10.06 -15.24 10.44
CA CYS A 294 -9.87 -14.29 11.53
C CYS A 294 -8.78 -14.81 12.46
N SER A 295 -7.53 -14.51 12.22
CA SER A 295 -6.44 -15.01 13.05
C SER A 295 -5.74 -13.95 13.84
N THR A 296 -6.19 -12.90 14.32
CA THR A 296 -5.51 -12.04 15.33
C THR A 296 -6.14 -10.66 15.50
N TRP A 297 -7.35 -10.62 15.96
CA TRP A 297 -7.91 -9.53 16.79
C TRP A 297 -9.35 -9.91 17.13
N PRO A 298 -9.97 -9.48 18.23
CA PRO A 298 -11.38 -9.75 18.45
C PRO A 298 -12.18 -9.07 17.34
N CYS A 299 -12.32 -9.78 16.24
CA CYS A 299 -13.20 -9.40 15.17
C CYS A 299 -14.62 -9.54 15.71
N PRO A 300 -15.49 -8.53 15.67
CA PRO A 300 -16.90 -8.71 15.97
C PRO A 300 -17.62 -9.52 14.87
N CYS A 301 -16.90 -10.36 14.16
CA CYS A 301 -17.44 -11.37 13.25
C CYS A 301 -17.64 -12.69 14.01
N THR A 302 -18.32 -12.65 15.13
CA THR A 302 -18.97 -13.85 15.63
C THR A 302 -20.17 -14.08 14.73
N ALA A 303 -19.98 -14.90 13.68
CA ALA A 303 -21.10 -15.71 13.26
C ALA A 303 -21.52 -16.48 14.51
N SER A 304 -22.62 -16.12 15.12
CA SER A 304 -23.25 -16.94 16.15
C SER A 304 -23.71 -18.22 15.45
N ALA A 305 -22.81 -19.19 15.35
CA ALA A 305 -23.21 -20.57 15.14
C ALA A 305 -24.02 -20.91 16.39
N GLY A 306 -25.33 -20.95 16.24
CA GLY A 306 -26.20 -21.43 17.29
C GLY A 306 -25.75 -22.82 17.68
N THR A 307 -25.13 -22.92 18.87
CA THR A 307 -24.86 -24.19 19.49
C THR A 307 -26.22 -24.79 19.89
N SER A 308 -26.75 -25.63 19.02
CA SER A 308 -27.80 -26.55 19.43
C SER A 308 -27.14 -27.55 20.39
N SER A 309 -27.36 -27.36 21.69
CA SER A 309 -27.05 -28.37 22.70
C SER A 309 -27.98 -29.56 22.50
N THR A 310 -27.50 -30.59 21.79
CA THR A 310 -28.13 -31.91 21.85
C THR A 310 -27.73 -32.55 23.16
N ALA A 311 -28.64 -32.52 24.13
CA ALA A 311 -28.57 -33.35 25.32
C ALA A 311 -28.69 -34.83 24.90
N SER A 312 -27.63 -35.60 25.07
CA SER A 312 -27.68 -37.05 24.95
C SER A 312 -28.40 -37.65 26.16
N PRO A 313 -29.39 -38.52 26.02
CA PRO A 313 -29.98 -39.25 27.16
C PRO A 313 -28.99 -40.34 27.60
N ARG A 314 -28.65 -40.34 28.89
CA ARG A 314 -28.02 -41.46 29.54
C ARG A 314 -29.00 -42.63 29.63
N SER A 315 -28.64 -43.76 29.05
CA SER A 315 -29.30 -45.03 29.33
C SER A 315 -28.71 -45.65 30.59
N THR A 316 -29.59 -45.98 31.50
CA THR A 316 -29.38 -46.89 32.64
C THR A 316 -28.93 -48.26 32.22
#